data_170c2f1e718a7a851233f543e70cbe4b
#
_entry.id   170c2f1e718a7a851233f543e70cbe4b
#
_cell.length_a   1.000
_cell.length_b   1.000
_cell.length_c   1.000
_cell.angle_alpha   90.00
_cell.angle_beta   90.00
_cell.angle_gamma   90.00
#
_symmetry.space_group_name_H-M   'P 1'
#
loop_
_entity.id
_entity.type
_entity.pdbx_description
1 polymer ?
#
loop_
_entity_poly.entity_id
_entity_poly.type
_entity_poly.pdbx_seq_one_letter_code
_entity_poly.pdbx_strand_id
1 'polypeptide(L)'
;MDESGRNVTAAEAALRDAALEYHATPSRGKIAVTPTKALANQRDLSLAYSPGVAYGCLAIEEDPSLAAEYTSRANLVGVVTNGTAVLGLGDIGPLAGKPVMEGKGCLFKKFAGIDVFDIERAEGDPDRLVEIIAALEPTLGRINLEDIEAPECFVIERKLRERMGIPVFHDDQHGTAIISSAALLNALELVGKKIGDVKLVASRAGAAALACLEMMVSLGVQRSNVLVVDSKGALHAGRRDSVDASKQPWCRDTAARTLADAMLCGLVGRYEAHLEHVEALIGLRAVPGRAQRADARQAHAVHHRPLRQRGPERRAARRHRADGR
;
A
#
# COMPACT_ATOMS: atom_id res chain seq x y z
N MET A 1 3.38 -5.03 32.02
CA MET A 1 2.74 -3.78 31.57
C MET A 1 3.73 -3.09 30.66
N ASP A 2 3.27 -2.58 29.53
CA ASP A 2 4.10 -1.75 28.66
C ASP A 2 4.29 -0.35 29.30
N GLU A 3 5.11 0.51 28.68
CA GLU A 3 5.34 1.88 29.17
C GLU A 3 4.08 2.76 29.22
N SER A 4 2.98 2.31 28.56
CA SER A 4 1.67 2.94 28.59
C SER A 4 0.71 2.35 29.64
N GLY A 5 1.17 1.41 30.46
CA GLY A 5 0.41 0.76 31.52
C GLY A 5 -0.57 -0.32 31.04
N ARG A 6 -0.50 -0.77 29.76
CA ARG A 6 -1.33 -1.86 29.23
C ARG A 6 -0.77 -3.21 29.62
N ASN A 7 -1.66 -4.15 29.95
CA ASN A 7 -1.28 -5.55 30.13
C ASN A 7 -0.95 -6.16 28.76
N VAL A 8 0.34 -6.39 28.51
CA VAL A 8 0.83 -7.09 27.32
C VAL A 8 0.63 -8.58 27.53
N THR A 9 -0.04 -9.25 26.63
CA THR A 9 -0.18 -10.71 26.67
C THR A 9 1.14 -11.39 26.36
N ALA A 10 1.31 -12.65 26.82
CA ALA A 10 2.50 -13.43 26.49
C ALA A 10 2.71 -13.60 24.97
N ALA A 11 1.62 -13.68 24.20
CA ALA A 11 1.67 -13.77 22.74
C ALA A 11 2.16 -12.46 22.09
N GLU A 12 1.74 -11.31 22.60
CA GLU A 12 2.21 -10.01 22.12
C GLU A 12 3.70 -9.78 22.45
N ALA A 13 4.14 -10.19 23.65
CA ALA A 13 5.55 -10.13 24.02
C ALA A 13 6.40 -11.03 23.11
N ALA A 14 6.00 -12.27 22.87
CA ALA A 14 6.70 -13.20 21.99
C ALA A 14 6.75 -12.68 20.53
N LEU A 15 5.67 -12.08 20.03
CA LEU A 15 5.66 -11.47 18.69
C LEU A 15 6.61 -10.27 18.60
N ARG A 16 6.64 -9.42 19.63
CA ARG A 16 7.57 -8.29 19.71
C ARG A 16 9.02 -8.76 19.64
N ASP A 17 9.39 -9.76 20.46
CA ASP A 17 10.75 -10.26 20.52
C ASP A 17 11.17 -10.89 19.19
N ALA A 18 10.31 -11.71 18.58
CA ALA A 18 10.54 -12.28 17.26
C ALA A 18 10.65 -11.21 16.16
N ALA A 19 9.86 -10.13 16.22
CA ALA A 19 9.95 -9.05 15.26
C ALA A 19 11.26 -8.27 15.38
N LEU A 20 11.72 -7.98 16.61
CA LEU A 20 12.99 -7.31 16.83
C LEU A 20 14.16 -8.17 16.36
N GLU A 21 14.15 -9.47 16.66
CA GLU A 21 15.15 -10.42 16.16
C GLU A 21 15.16 -10.46 14.64
N TYR A 22 13.99 -10.55 13.98
CA TYR A 22 13.88 -10.55 12.53
C TYR A 22 14.52 -9.33 11.87
N HIS A 23 14.43 -8.14 12.49
CA HIS A 23 15.03 -6.93 11.94
C HIS A 23 16.54 -6.82 12.20
N ALA A 24 17.06 -7.55 13.19
CA ALA A 24 18.45 -7.48 13.62
C ALA A 24 19.33 -8.58 13.02
N THR A 25 18.76 -9.76 12.70
CA THR A 25 19.50 -10.98 12.34
C THR A 25 18.93 -11.66 11.09
N PRO A 26 19.77 -12.39 10.31
CA PRO A 26 21.24 -12.49 10.37
C PRO A 26 21.93 -11.22 9.88
N SER A 27 21.25 -10.38 9.10
CA SER A 27 21.70 -9.07 8.61
C SER A 27 20.78 -7.99 9.18
N ARG A 28 21.32 -6.80 9.46
CA ARG A 28 20.52 -5.66 9.91
C ARG A 28 19.69 -5.11 8.76
N GLY A 29 18.43 -4.77 9.04
CA GLY A 29 17.48 -4.31 8.02
C GLY A 29 16.97 -5.44 7.12
N LYS A 30 16.20 -5.08 6.11
CA LYS A 30 15.50 -6.01 5.21
C LYS A 30 15.88 -5.87 3.75
N ILE A 31 16.62 -4.83 3.38
CA ILE A 31 17.04 -4.56 2.01
C ILE A 31 18.56 -4.45 1.92
N ALA A 32 19.09 -4.74 0.75
CA ALA A 32 20.49 -4.56 0.41
C ALA A 32 20.62 -4.06 -1.04
N VAL A 33 21.62 -3.22 -1.28
CA VAL A 33 21.99 -2.82 -2.65
C VAL A 33 23.11 -3.72 -3.12
N THR A 34 22.86 -4.50 -4.17
CA THR A 34 23.83 -5.46 -4.70
C THR A 34 24.08 -5.21 -6.19
N PRO A 35 25.34 -5.28 -6.65
CA PRO A 35 25.65 -5.20 -8.08
C PRO A 35 24.96 -6.33 -8.87
N THR A 36 24.45 -6.00 -10.06
CA THR A 36 23.83 -6.95 -10.99
C THR A 36 24.81 -7.50 -12.03
N LYS A 37 26.00 -6.91 -12.13
CA LYS A 37 27.06 -7.29 -13.08
C LYS A 37 28.26 -7.83 -12.33
N ALA A 38 28.94 -8.83 -12.93
CA ALA A 38 30.18 -9.34 -12.39
C ALA A 38 31.31 -8.31 -12.48
N LEU A 39 32.19 -8.28 -11.48
CA LEU A 39 33.43 -7.51 -11.45
C LEU A 39 34.56 -8.47 -11.08
N ALA A 40 34.80 -9.49 -11.94
CA ALA A 40 35.73 -10.56 -11.64
C ALA A 40 37.14 -10.36 -12.22
N ASN A 41 37.27 -9.47 -13.19
CA ASN A 41 38.52 -9.28 -13.93
C ASN A 41 38.68 -7.83 -14.44
N GLN A 42 39.86 -7.53 -15.01
CA GLN A 42 40.19 -6.19 -15.51
C GLN A 42 39.27 -5.71 -16.64
N ARG A 43 38.78 -6.63 -17.47
CA ARG A 43 37.83 -6.30 -18.53
C ARG A 43 36.49 -5.86 -17.94
N ASP A 44 35.97 -6.60 -16.98
CA ASP A 44 34.71 -6.26 -16.30
C ASP A 44 34.79 -4.86 -15.66
N LEU A 45 35.93 -4.58 -14.99
CA LEU A 45 36.18 -3.28 -14.39
C LEU A 45 36.25 -2.17 -15.44
N SER A 46 36.86 -2.40 -16.57
CA SER A 46 36.98 -1.41 -17.65
C SER A 46 35.63 -1.10 -18.32
N LEU A 47 34.70 -2.06 -18.35
CA LEU A 47 33.35 -1.87 -18.86
C LEU A 47 32.43 -1.22 -17.84
N ALA A 48 32.53 -1.65 -16.56
CA ALA A 48 31.65 -1.15 -15.50
C ALA A 48 32.00 0.26 -15.03
N TYR A 49 33.28 0.67 -15.20
CA TYR A 49 33.75 1.97 -14.76
C TYR A 49 34.63 2.63 -15.86
N SER A 50 35.88 2.87 -15.63
CA SER A 50 36.73 3.61 -16.58
C SER A 50 37.53 2.63 -17.47
N PRO A 51 37.57 2.85 -18.80
CA PRO A 51 36.96 3.92 -19.59
C PRO A 51 35.54 3.63 -20.13
N GLY A 52 35.06 2.40 -20.07
CA GLY A 52 33.88 1.92 -20.78
C GLY A 52 32.58 2.62 -20.39
N VAL A 53 32.45 3.04 -19.13
CA VAL A 53 31.24 3.76 -18.64
C VAL A 53 30.92 5.02 -19.41
N ALA A 54 31.96 5.67 -19.99
CA ALA A 54 31.79 6.90 -20.77
C ALA A 54 30.85 6.71 -21.97
N TYR A 55 30.85 5.54 -22.60
CA TYR A 55 29.97 5.27 -23.74
C TYR A 55 28.49 5.21 -23.33
N GLY A 56 28.18 4.68 -22.15
CA GLY A 56 26.82 4.74 -21.60
C GLY A 56 26.40 6.17 -21.27
N CYS A 57 27.30 6.97 -20.71
CA CYS A 57 27.01 8.38 -20.41
C CYS A 57 26.76 9.20 -21.70
N LEU A 58 27.58 9.05 -22.72
CA LEU A 58 27.41 9.76 -24.00
C LEU A 58 26.10 9.33 -24.70
N ALA A 59 25.75 8.06 -24.68
CA ALA A 59 24.51 7.58 -25.26
C ALA A 59 23.29 8.21 -24.59
N ILE A 60 23.31 8.31 -23.25
CA ILE A 60 22.21 8.93 -22.47
C ILE A 60 22.20 10.47 -22.68
N GLU A 61 23.33 11.10 -22.84
CA GLU A 61 23.42 12.53 -23.17
C GLU A 61 22.78 12.84 -24.54
N GLU A 62 23.02 11.97 -25.53
CA GLU A 62 22.43 12.08 -26.87
C GLU A 62 20.92 11.76 -26.88
N ASP A 63 20.52 10.70 -26.16
CA ASP A 63 19.13 10.30 -26.00
C ASP A 63 18.81 9.94 -24.53
N PRO A 64 18.20 10.86 -23.76
CA PRO A 64 17.87 10.65 -22.36
C PRO A 64 16.95 9.44 -22.08
N SER A 65 16.19 8.94 -23.08
CA SER A 65 15.35 7.77 -22.92
C SER A 65 16.15 6.49 -22.65
N LEU A 66 17.40 6.44 -23.10
CA LEU A 66 18.34 5.33 -22.91
C LEU A 66 18.79 5.17 -21.45
N ALA A 67 18.51 6.15 -20.59
CA ALA A 67 18.71 5.97 -19.15
C ALA A 67 17.90 4.78 -18.58
N ALA A 68 16.75 4.47 -19.17
CA ALA A 68 15.94 3.32 -18.81
C ALA A 68 16.56 1.98 -19.23
N GLU A 69 17.38 1.98 -20.29
CA GLU A 69 18.05 0.78 -20.83
C GLU A 69 19.39 0.52 -20.14
N TYR A 70 20.18 1.58 -19.95
CA TYR A 70 21.58 1.45 -19.50
C TYR A 70 21.78 1.62 -18.01
N THR A 71 20.72 1.96 -17.26
CA THR A 71 20.78 2.11 -15.80
C THR A 71 19.65 1.31 -15.09
N SER A 72 19.72 1.24 -13.77
CA SER A 72 18.66 0.65 -12.95
C SER A 72 17.37 1.47 -12.91
N ARG A 73 17.35 2.69 -13.46
CA ARG A 73 16.27 3.67 -13.35
C ARG A 73 14.91 3.13 -13.79
N ALA A 74 14.87 2.30 -14.85
CA ALA A 74 13.60 1.73 -15.36
C ALA A 74 12.84 0.90 -14.33
N ASN A 75 13.57 0.21 -13.44
CA ASN A 75 13.00 -0.71 -12.44
C ASN A 75 13.16 -0.20 -11.00
N LEU A 76 13.49 1.07 -10.80
CA LEU A 76 13.77 1.63 -9.48
C LEU A 76 12.66 2.60 -9.06
N VAL A 77 12.01 2.32 -7.93
CA VAL A 77 11.00 3.16 -7.30
C VAL A 77 11.58 3.81 -6.05
N GLY A 78 11.38 5.12 -5.88
CA GLY A 78 11.59 5.80 -4.62
C GLY A 78 10.35 5.68 -3.75
N VAL A 79 10.44 4.98 -2.62
CA VAL A 79 9.42 5.01 -1.57
C VAL A 79 9.76 6.13 -0.62
N VAL A 80 8.95 7.19 -0.63
CA VAL A 80 9.27 8.43 0.08
C VAL A 80 8.26 8.69 1.20
N THR A 81 8.77 8.96 2.38
CA THR A 81 7.97 9.28 3.57
C THR A 81 8.57 10.45 4.37
N ASN A 82 7.73 11.16 5.11
CA ASN A 82 8.16 12.02 6.21
C ASN A 82 7.78 11.45 7.59
N GLY A 83 7.14 10.29 7.64
CA GLY A 83 6.83 9.57 8.87
C GLY A 83 5.71 10.16 9.70
N THR A 84 4.82 10.98 9.10
CA THR A 84 3.76 11.69 9.84
C THR A 84 2.49 10.88 10.05
N ALA A 85 2.31 9.73 9.33
CA ALA A 85 1.11 8.89 9.43
C ALA A 85 1.41 7.39 9.39
N VAL A 86 2.38 6.91 10.16
CA VAL A 86 2.92 5.55 10.08
C VAL A 86 1.97 4.52 10.69
N LEU A 87 1.42 3.60 9.88
CA LEU A 87 0.72 2.35 10.26
C LEU A 87 -0.17 2.39 11.51
N GLY A 88 -0.87 3.46 11.78
CA GLY A 88 -1.69 3.59 13.00
C GLY A 88 -0.89 3.94 14.26
N LEU A 89 0.43 4.14 14.14
CA LEU A 89 1.29 4.72 15.18
C LEU A 89 1.23 6.26 15.15
N GLY A 90 0.82 6.84 14.00
CA GLY A 90 0.74 8.27 13.82
C GLY A 90 2.09 8.89 13.45
N ASP A 91 2.30 10.13 13.89
CA ASP A 91 3.53 10.87 13.67
C ASP A 91 4.65 10.37 14.62
N ILE A 92 5.44 9.43 14.13
CA ILE A 92 6.62 8.91 14.84
C ILE A 92 7.93 9.36 14.20
N GLY A 93 7.84 10.16 13.15
CA GLY A 93 8.96 10.70 12.41
C GLY A 93 9.61 9.73 11.42
N PRO A 94 10.41 10.28 10.50
CA PRO A 94 10.95 9.53 9.37
C PRO A 94 11.90 8.39 9.77
N LEU A 95 12.76 8.60 10.77
CA LEU A 95 13.72 7.57 11.18
C LEU A 95 13.02 6.35 11.79
N ALA A 96 12.00 6.57 12.63
CA ALA A 96 11.25 5.48 13.24
C ALA A 96 10.34 4.77 12.23
N GLY A 97 9.93 5.45 11.13
CA GLY A 97 9.18 4.88 10.01
C GLY A 97 10.00 3.98 9.09
N LYS A 98 11.35 4.07 9.10
CA LYS A 98 12.22 3.31 8.19
C LYS A 98 11.95 1.81 8.13
N PRO A 99 11.71 1.07 9.21
CA PRO A 99 11.39 -0.35 9.12
C PRO A 99 10.15 -0.67 8.28
N VAL A 100 9.16 0.25 8.24
CA VAL A 100 7.98 0.10 7.39
C VAL A 100 8.34 0.29 5.93
N MET A 101 9.15 1.30 5.61
CA MET A 101 9.58 1.61 4.24
C MET A 101 10.43 0.47 3.64
N GLU A 102 11.37 -0.10 4.41
CA GLU A 102 12.08 -1.31 4.00
C GLU A 102 11.12 -2.49 3.78
N GLY A 103 10.08 -2.63 4.62
CA GLY A 103 9.02 -3.62 4.43
C GLY A 103 8.29 -3.42 3.11
N LYS A 104 7.94 -2.18 2.77
CA LYS A 104 7.34 -1.83 1.48
C LYS A 104 8.26 -2.23 0.33
N GLY A 105 9.57 -1.95 0.42
CA GLY A 105 10.56 -2.38 -0.56
C GLY A 105 10.59 -3.91 -0.76
N CYS A 106 10.51 -4.68 0.32
CA CYS A 106 10.40 -6.14 0.24
C CYS A 106 9.15 -6.60 -0.51
N LEU A 107 7.99 -5.94 -0.31
CA LEU A 107 6.75 -6.26 -1.02
C LEU A 107 6.87 -5.95 -2.51
N PHE A 108 7.39 -4.79 -2.89
CA PHE A 108 7.66 -4.42 -4.29
C PHE A 108 8.55 -5.45 -4.97
N LYS A 109 9.65 -5.85 -4.32
CA LYS A 109 10.58 -6.85 -4.88
C LYS A 109 9.93 -8.21 -5.00
N LYS A 110 9.24 -8.67 -3.94
CA LYS A 110 8.65 -10.01 -3.88
C LYS A 110 7.53 -10.23 -4.87
N PHE A 111 6.63 -9.24 -5.03
CA PHE A 111 5.41 -9.39 -5.80
C PHE A 111 5.50 -8.83 -7.22
N ALA A 112 6.34 -7.83 -7.45
CA ALA A 112 6.45 -7.18 -8.74
C ALA A 112 7.85 -7.22 -9.37
N GLY A 113 8.88 -7.71 -8.66
CA GLY A 113 10.27 -7.72 -9.14
C GLY A 113 10.90 -6.33 -9.19
N ILE A 114 10.24 -5.31 -8.60
CA ILE A 114 10.67 -3.91 -8.63
C ILE A 114 11.67 -3.65 -7.51
N ASP A 115 12.74 -2.92 -7.82
CA ASP A 115 13.72 -2.46 -6.86
C ASP A 115 13.27 -1.14 -6.22
N VAL A 116 13.63 -0.94 -4.96
CA VAL A 116 13.21 0.22 -4.17
C VAL A 116 14.40 0.87 -3.47
N PHE A 117 14.46 2.19 -3.52
CA PHE A 117 15.14 2.99 -2.52
C PHE A 117 14.09 3.59 -1.58
N ASP A 118 14.19 3.28 -0.29
CA ASP A 118 13.41 3.93 0.76
C ASP A 118 14.11 5.23 1.16
N ILE A 119 13.34 6.33 1.17
CA ILE A 119 13.85 7.70 1.31
C ILE A 119 13.04 8.41 2.40
N GLU A 120 13.57 8.40 3.60
CA GLU A 120 12.97 9.05 4.74
C GLU A 120 13.43 10.51 4.80
N ARG A 121 12.47 11.46 4.88
CA ARG A 121 12.75 12.90 4.85
C ARG A 121 12.28 13.61 6.11
N ALA A 122 13.20 14.24 6.83
CA ALA A 122 12.90 15.06 7.99
C ALA A 122 12.50 16.49 7.55
N GLU A 123 11.37 16.58 6.80
CA GLU A 123 10.83 17.84 6.31
C GLU A 123 9.31 17.87 6.53
N GLY A 124 8.84 18.85 7.26
CA GLY A 124 7.42 19.04 7.56
C GLY A 124 6.71 20.05 6.65
N ASP A 125 7.45 20.90 5.95
CA ASP A 125 6.86 21.85 5.00
C ASP A 125 6.54 21.14 3.67
N PRO A 126 5.25 21.09 3.25
CA PRO A 126 4.85 20.38 2.03
C PRO A 126 5.52 20.90 0.76
N ASP A 127 5.74 22.21 0.65
CA ASP A 127 6.34 22.81 -0.54
C ASP A 127 7.83 22.46 -0.65
N ARG A 128 8.55 22.50 0.47
CA ARG A 128 9.94 22.06 0.53
C ARG A 128 10.07 20.56 0.27
N LEU A 129 9.15 19.77 0.79
CA LEU A 129 9.13 18.33 0.54
C LEU A 129 8.93 18.03 -0.96
N VAL A 130 8.04 18.76 -1.63
CA VAL A 130 7.85 18.68 -3.09
C VAL A 130 9.14 19.02 -3.84
N GLU A 131 9.86 20.09 -3.46
CA GLU A 131 11.14 20.46 -4.08
C GLU A 131 12.18 19.35 -3.94
N ILE A 132 12.31 18.77 -2.75
CA ILE A 132 13.26 17.70 -2.46
C ILE A 132 12.93 16.45 -3.28
N ILE A 133 11.67 16.03 -3.32
CA ILE A 133 11.26 14.83 -4.05
C ILE A 133 11.42 15.03 -5.56
N ALA A 134 11.03 16.16 -6.09
CA ALA A 134 11.21 16.46 -7.52
C ALA A 134 12.66 16.44 -7.96
N ALA A 135 13.59 16.87 -7.12
CA ALA A 135 15.02 16.82 -7.40
C ALA A 135 15.60 15.39 -7.49
N LEU A 136 14.88 14.38 -7.03
CA LEU A 136 15.27 12.96 -7.13
C LEU A 136 14.90 12.31 -8.48
N GLU A 137 14.14 12.99 -9.32
CA GLU A 137 13.64 12.44 -10.59
C GLU A 137 14.73 11.81 -11.49
N PRO A 138 15.93 12.35 -11.63
CA PRO A 138 16.96 11.73 -12.47
C PRO A 138 17.36 10.33 -12.02
N THR A 139 17.27 10.04 -10.71
CA THR A 139 17.65 8.74 -10.13
C THR A 139 16.58 7.68 -10.31
N LEU A 140 15.31 8.07 -10.33
CA LEU A 140 14.17 7.17 -10.10
C LEU A 140 13.31 7.03 -11.36
N GLY A 141 12.72 5.85 -11.54
CA GLY A 141 11.73 5.63 -12.57
C GLY A 141 10.30 6.00 -12.14
N ARG A 142 10.01 5.98 -10.84
CA ARG A 142 8.70 6.30 -10.25
C ARG A 142 8.85 6.73 -8.80
N ILE A 143 7.84 7.41 -8.27
CA ILE A 143 7.71 7.76 -6.85
C ILE A 143 6.50 7.05 -6.26
N ASN A 144 6.67 6.42 -5.11
CA ASN A 144 5.62 5.98 -4.20
C ASN A 144 5.68 6.82 -2.93
N LEU A 145 4.66 7.63 -2.68
CA LEU A 145 4.50 8.35 -1.42
C LEU A 145 3.84 7.41 -0.42
N GLU A 146 4.37 7.38 0.81
CA GLU A 146 3.94 6.46 1.86
C GLU A 146 3.90 7.18 3.21
N ASP A 147 2.87 6.88 4.02
CA ASP A 147 2.76 7.33 5.41
C ASP A 147 2.91 8.86 5.60
N ILE A 148 2.37 9.65 4.66
CA ILE A 148 2.28 11.11 4.75
C ILE A 148 0.86 11.47 5.16
N GLU A 149 0.71 12.28 6.22
CA GLU A 149 -0.60 12.62 6.75
C GLU A 149 -1.45 13.49 5.82
N ALA A 150 -2.76 13.41 6.03
CA ALA A 150 -3.73 14.28 5.38
C ALA A 150 -3.99 15.52 6.26
N PRO A 151 -4.16 16.72 5.67
CA PRO A 151 -4.43 16.99 4.24
C PRO A 151 -3.19 17.21 3.36
N GLU A 152 -1.98 17.24 3.92
CA GLU A 152 -0.73 17.58 3.24
C GLU A 152 -0.44 16.62 2.09
N CYS A 153 -0.69 15.32 2.27
CA CYS A 153 -0.46 14.29 1.25
C CYS A 153 -1.17 14.58 -0.08
N PHE A 154 -2.37 15.18 -0.05
CA PHE A 154 -3.11 15.54 -1.26
C PHE A 154 -2.44 16.67 -2.06
N VAL A 155 -1.90 17.64 -1.33
CA VAL A 155 -1.20 18.79 -1.94
C VAL A 155 0.13 18.33 -2.53
N ILE A 156 0.89 17.52 -1.77
CA ILE A 156 2.20 17.01 -2.17
C ILE A 156 2.05 16.14 -3.43
N GLU A 157 1.15 15.16 -3.43
CA GLU A 157 0.94 14.28 -4.59
C GLU A 157 0.54 15.08 -5.83
N ARG A 158 -0.43 15.99 -5.71
CA ARG A 158 -0.88 16.82 -6.84
C ARG A 158 0.26 17.64 -7.43
N LYS A 159 1.03 18.37 -6.60
CA LYS A 159 2.14 19.20 -7.06
C LYS A 159 3.25 18.39 -7.72
N LEU A 160 3.56 17.21 -7.18
CA LEU A 160 4.55 16.32 -7.79
C LEU A 160 4.08 15.76 -9.13
N ARG A 161 2.82 15.36 -9.25
CA ARG A 161 2.26 14.88 -10.52
C ARG A 161 2.19 15.94 -11.60
N GLU A 162 1.99 17.21 -11.23
CA GLU A 162 2.03 18.35 -12.17
C GLU A 162 3.46 18.70 -12.61
N ARG A 163 4.45 18.40 -11.79
CA ARG A 163 5.85 18.84 -11.98
C ARG A 163 6.76 17.78 -12.56
N MET A 164 6.60 16.52 -12.14
CA MET A 164 7.51 15.43 -12.51
C MET A 164 7.10 14.76 -13.81
N GLY A 165 8.10 14.38 -14.62
CA GLY A 165 7.92 13.61 -15.84
C GLY A 165 7.79 12.09 -15.63
N ILE A 166 7.89 11.63 -14.37
CA ILE A 166 7.75 10.23 -13.97
C ILE A 166 6.45 10.03 -13.16
N PRO A 167 5.87 8.81 -13.14
CA PRO A 167 4.68 8.52 -12.35
C PRO A 167 4.89 8.76 -10.85
N VAL A 168 3.93 9.47 -10.24
CA VAL A 168 3.82 9.67 -8.79
C VAL A 168 2.54 9.02 -8.29
N PHE A 169 2.64 8.22 -7.25
CA PHE A 169 1.56 7.44 -6.68
C PHE A 169 1.61 7.53 -5.16
N HIS A 170 0.47 7.72 -4.51
CA HIS A 170 0.35 7.70 -3.05
C HIS A 170 -0.39 6.43 -2.64
N ASP A 171 0.32 5.47 -2.05
CA ASP A 171 -0.23 4.14 -1.80
C ASP A 171 -1.38 4.13 -0.80
N ASP A 172 -1.26 4.87 0.31
CA ASP A 172 -2.32 4.95 1.32
C ASP A 172 -3.66 5.43 0.75
N GLN A 173 -3.62 6.25 -0.29
CA GLN A 173 -4.81 6.69 -0.99
C GLN A 173 -5.23 5.64 -2.05
N HIS A 174 -4.41 5.47 -3.04
CA HIS A 174 -4.80 4.77 -4.28
C HIS A 174 -4.68 3.26 -4.18
N GLY A 175 -3.69 2.72 -3.45
CA GLY A 175 -3.56 1.28 -3.20
C GLY A 175 -4.78 0.75 -2.44
N THR A 176 -5.15 1.44 -1.35
CA THR A 176 -6.34 1.11 -0.56
C THR A 176 -7.63 1.25 -1.39
N ALA A 177 -7.74 2.30 -2.22
CA ALA A 177 -8.89 2.53 -3.08
C ALA A 177 -9.06 1.42 -4.13
N ILE A 178 -7.97 0.99 -4.77
CA ILE A 178 -7.97 -0.08 -5.78
C ILE A 178 -8.47 -1.39 -5.18
N ILE A 179 -7.88 -1.82 -4.06
CA ILE A 179 -8.21 -3.14 -3.49
C ILE A 179 -9.63 -3.17 -2.89
N SER A 180 -10.05 -2.09 -2.21
CA SER A 180 -11.39 -2.01 -1.63
C SER A 180 -12.48 -1.92 -2.70
N SER A 181 -12.21 -1.22 -3.80
CA SER A 181 -13.14 -1.15 -4.94
C SER A 181 -13.25 -2.48 -5.67
N ALA A 182 -12.13 -3.19 -5.87
CA ALA A 182 -12.14 -4.55 -6.44
C ALA A 182 -12.95 -5.51 -5.56
N ALA A 183 -12.77 -5.44 -4.23
CA ALA A 183 -13.55 -6.23 -3.29
C ALA A 183 -15.06 -5.89 -3.34
N LEU A 184 -15.40 -4.60 -3.45
CA LEU A 184 -16.80 -4.16 -3.60
C LEU A 184 -17.42 -4.74 -4.88
N LEU A 185 -16.76 -4.64 -6.02
CA LEU A 185 -17.27 -5.16 -7.29
C LEU A 185 -17.53 -6.67 -7.22
N ASN A 186 -16.58 -7.44 -6.69
CA ASN A 186 -16.74 -8.88 -6.51
C ASN A 186 -17.89 -9.21 -5.54
N ALA A 187 -18.04 -8.47 -4.43
CA ALA A 187 -19.11 -8.67 -3.48
C ALA A 187 -20.48 -8.38 -4.11
N LEU A 188 -20.59 -7.33 -4.94
CA LEU A 188 -21.82 -6.98 -5.64
C LEU A 188 -22.23 -8.05 -6.65
N GLU A 189 -21.29 -8.63 -7.36
CA GLU A 189 -21.52 -9.76 -8.27
C GLU A 189 -22.08 -10.96 -7.51
N LEU A 190 -21.46 -11.33 -6.40
CA LEU A 190 -21.89 -12.46 -5.56
C LEU A 190 -23.32 -12.30 -5.01
N VAL A 191 -23.72 -11.08 -4.64
CA VAL A 191 -25.06 -10.81 -4.09
C VAL A 191 -26.07 -10.34 -5.14
N GLY A 192 -25.68 -10.22 -6.40
CA GLY A 192 -26.54 -9.79 -7.49
C GLY A 192 -27.06 -8.36 -7.37
N LYS A 193 -26.32 -7.46 -6.70
CA LYS A 193 -26.73 -6.07 -6.43
C LYS A 193 -26.08 -5.09 -7.43
N LYS A 194 -26.86 -4.13 -7.93
CA LYS A 194 -26.35 -3.10 -8.82
C LYS A 194 -25.54 -2.05 -8.02
N ILE A 195 -24.43 -1.61 -8.56
CA ILE A 195 -23.53 -0.65 -7.90
C ILE A 195 -24.23 0.71 -7.62
N GLY A 196 -25.14 1.15 -8.48
CA GLY A 196 -25.92 2.37 -8.28
C GLY A 196 -26.89 2.33 -7.09
N ASP A 197 -27.27 1.13 -6.63
CA ASP A 197 -28.20 0.93 -5.52
C ASP A 197 -27.48 0.80 -4.16
N VAL A 198 -26.13 0.84 -4.17
CA VAL A 198 -25.32 0.70 -2.97
C VAL A 198 -25.44 1.94 -2.10
N LYS A 199 -25.63 1.74 -0.80
CA LYS A 199 -25.48 2.79 0.23
C LYS A 199 -24.19 2.55 0.98
N LEU A 200 -23.33 3.56 1.03
CA LEU A 200 -22.02 3.50 1.69
C LEU A 200 -21.99 4.42 2.92
N VAL A 201 -21.43 3.91 3.99
CA VAL A 201 -21.07 4.70 5.16
C VAL A 201 -19.58 4.56 5.37
N ALA A 202 -18.86 5.67 5.30
CA ALA A 202 -17.43 5.71 5.61
C ALA A 202 -17.23 6.20 7.05
N SER A 203 -16.60 5.37 7.85
CA SER A 203 -16.12 5.73 9.19
C SER A 203 -14.71 6.27 9.09
N ARG A 204 -14.50 7.51 9.50
CA ARG A 204 -13.33 8.37 9.28
C ARG A 204 -13.30 8.97 7.86
N ALA A 205 -12.79 10.21 7.79
CA ALA A 205 -12.66 10.97 6.55
C ALA A 205 -11.16 11.31 6.31
N GLY A 206 -10.29 10.31 6.43
CA GLY A 206 -8.86 10.41 6.12
C GLY A 206 -8.57 10.14 4.64
N ALA A 207 -7.30 10.22 4.26
CA ALA A 207 -6.84 10.09 2.88
C ALA A 207 -7.35 8.81 2.20
N ALA A 208 -7.15 7.65 2.81
CA ALA A 208 -7.61 6.35 2.30
C ALA A 208 -9.13 6.31 2.07
N ALA A 209 -9.91 6.75 3.07
CA ALA A 209 -11.37 6.71 2.98
C ALA A 209 -11.89 7.59 1.83
N LEU A 210 -11.38 8.80 1.70
CA LEU A 210 -11.80 9.72 0.65
C LEU A 210 -11.42 9.20 -0.74
N ALA A 211 -10.22 8.66 -0.90
CA ALA A 211 -9.77 8.05 -2.16
C ALA A 211 -10.62 6.82 -2.54
N CYS A 212 -10.95 5.95 -1.56
CA CYS A 212 -11.86 4.82 -1.78
C CYS A 212 -13.23 5.29 -2.29
N LEU A 213 -13.80 6.31 -1.65
CA LEU A 213 -15.11 6.81 -2.04
C LEU A 213 -15.11 7.45 -3.41
N GLU A 214 -14.09 8.24 -3.76
CA GLU A 214 -13.97 8.81 -5.12
C GLU A 214 -13.87 7.71 -6.18
N MET A 215 -13.06 6.69 -5.94
CA MET A 215 -12.97 5.54 -6.86
C MET A 215 -14.30 4.79 -6.96
N MET A 216 -14.97 4.50 -5.87
CA MET A 216 -16.26 3.81 -5.87
C MET A 216 -17.35 4.63 -6.58
N VAL A 217 -17.33 5.95 -6.43
CA VAL A 217 -18.23 6.86 -7.18
C VAL A 217 -17.90 6.83 -8.67
N SER A 218 -16.63 6.83 -9.07
CA SER A 218 -16.22 6.71 -10.48
C SER A 218 -16.65 5.39 -11.11
N LEU A 219 -16.78 4.33 -10.31
CA LEU A 219 -17.27 3.01 -10.72
C LEU A 219 -18.82 2.93 -10.79
N GLY A 220 -19.55 3.95 -10.31
CA GLY A 220 -21.00 4.01 -10.45
C GLY A 220 -21.79 4.08 -9.13
N VAL A 221 -21.13 4.11 -7.97
CA VAL A 221 -21.83 4.40 -6.71
C VAL A 221 -22.39 5.83 -6.77
N GLN A 222 -23.66 5.99 -6.47
CA GLN A 222 -24.28 7.31 -6.44
C GLN A 222 -23.74 8.12 -5.25
N ARG A 223 -23.13 9.28 -5.51
CA ARG A 223 -22.60 10.15 -4.45
C ARG A 223 -23.67 10.49 -3.39
N SER A 224 -24.92 10.61 -3.80
CA SER A 224 -26.07 10.79 -2.93
C SER A 224 -26.32 9.63 -1.96
N ASN A 225 -25.78 8.46 -2.21
CA ASN A 225 -25.90 7.27 -1.36
C ASN A 225 -24.70 7.10 -0.41
N VAL A 226 -23.74 8.04 -0.42
CA VAL A 226 -22.56 7.97 0.44
C VAL A 226 -22.75 8.88 1.65
N LEU A 227 -22.53 8.38 2.85
CA LEU A 227 -22.44 9.15 4.09
C LEU A 227 -21.02 9.01 4.66
N VAL A 228 -20.37 10.13 4.89
CA VAL A 228 -19.04 10.18 5.49
C VAL A 228 -19.14 10.70 6.91
N VAL A 229 -18.47 10.02 7.84
CA VAL A 229 -18.49 10.35 9.27
C VAL A 229 -17.04 10.50 9.76
N ASP A 230 -16.70 11.62 10.35
CA ASP A 230 -15.43 11.84 11.02
C ASP A 230 -15.57 11.78 12.56
N SER A 231 -14.53 12.17 13.30
CA SER A 231 -14.54 12.19 14.77
C SER A 231 -15.61 13.11 15.37
N LYS A 232 -16.15 14.05 14.59
CA LYS A 232 -17.19 15.01 15.01
C LYS A 232 -18.58 14.64 14.50
N GLY A 233 -18.75 13.48 13.87
CA GLY A 233 -20.01 13.01 13.30
C GLY A 233 -20.09 13.15 11.78
N ALA A 234 -21.31 13.04 11.23
CA ALA A 234 -21.53 13.08 9.79
C ALA A 234 -21.09 14.42 9.17
N LEU A 235 -20.51 14.34 7.97
CA LEU A 235 -20.23 15.50 7.14
C LEU A 235 -21.55 15.99 6.54
N HIS A 236 -22.14 17.02 7.16
CA HIS A 236 -23.37 17.64 6.71
C HIS A 236 -23.15 19.07 6.22
N ALA A 237 -24.11 19.63 5.48
CA ALA A 237 -23.98 20.94 4.83
C ALA A 237 -23.58 22.05 5.81
N GLY A 238 -24.10 22.04 7.04
CA GLY A 238 -23.75 23.03 8.09
C GLY A 238 -22.31 22.92 8.61
N ARG A 239 -21.53 21.91 8.20
CA ARG A 239 -20.11 21.76 8.56
C ARG A 239 -19.16 22.11 7.42
N ARG A 240 -19.67 22.43 6.23
CA ARG A 240 -18.84 22.60 5.01
C ARG A 240 -17.68 23.56 5.20
N ASP A 241 -17.92 24.68 5.84
CA ASP A 241 -16.90 25.72 6.04
C ASP A 241 -15.93 25.41 7.20
N SER A 242 -16.23 24.37 7.99
CA SER A 242 -15.43 23.94 9.15
C SER A 242 -14.55 22.72 8.88
N VAL A 243 -14.57 22.19 7.66
CA VAL A 243 -13.75 21.04 7.23
C VAL A 243 -12.78 21.43 6.13
N ASP A 244 -11.70 20.68 6.02
CA ASP A 244 -10.72 20.91 4.96
C ASP A 244 -11.32 20.68 3.55
N ALA A 245 -10.66 21.22 2.53
CA ALA A 245 -11.13 21.21 1.15
C ALA A 245 -11.39 19.79 0.61
N SER A 246 -10.64 18.78 1.08
CA SER A 246 -10.79 17.38 0.65
C SER A 246 -12.12 16.76 1.12
N LYS A 247 -12.66 17.23 2.24
CA LYS A 247 -13.91 16.75 2.83
C LYS A 247 -15.15 17.50 2.35
N GLN A 248 -14.99 18.76 1.90
CA GLN A 248 -16.11 19.62 1.48
C GLN A 248 -17.04 18.98 0.44
N PRO A 249 -16.55 18.24 -0.59
CA PRO A 249 -17.40 17.57 -1.57
C PRO A 249 -18.33 16.49 -0.97
N TRP A 250 -18.00 16.01 0.23
CA TRP A 250 -18.71 14.94 0.94
C TRP A 250 -19.73 15.47 1.95
N CYS A 251 -19.80 16.80 2.14
CA CYS A 251 -20.82 17.42 2.97
C CYS A 251 -22.18 17.34 2.29
N ARG A 252 -23.12 16.65 2.94
CA ARG A 252 -24.47 16.40 2.41
C ARG A 252 -25.52 17.24 3.12
N ASP A 253 -26.63 17.45 2.43
CA ASP A 253 -27.84 17.96 3.06
C ASP A 253 -28.50 16.81 3.87
N THR A 254 -28.12 16.73 5.12
CA THR A 254 -28.61 15.73 6.09
C THR A 254 -28.55 16.32 7.49
N ALA A 255 -29.36 15.79 8.40
CA ALA A 255 -29.25 16.15 9.80
C ALA A 255 -27.89 15.77 10.39
N ALA A 256 -27.47 16.48 11.41
CA ALA A 256 -26.32 16.08 12.23
C ALA A 256 -26.57 14.69 12.81
N ARG A 257 -25.64 13.78 12.60
CA ARG A 257 -25.70 12.39 13.05
C ARG A 257 -24.37 11.98 13.65
N THR A 258 -24.43 11.14 14.66
CA THR A 258 -23.25 10.47 15.21
C THR A 258 -22.90 9.23 14.39
N LEU A 259 -21.76 8.64 14.70
CA LEU A 259 -21.35 7.38 14.10
C LEU A 259 -22.33 6.25 14.50
N ALA A 260 -22.93 6.30 15.69
CA ALA A 260 -23.91 5.34 16.17
C ALA A 260 -25.23 5.38 15.38
N ASP A 261 -25.56 6.53 14.76
CA ASP A 261 -26.74 6.69 13.91
C ASP A 261 -26.50 6.22 12.47
N ALA A 262 -25.25 5.92 12.13
CA ALA A 262 -24.83 5.39 10.85
C ALA A 262 -24.25 4.01 11.06
N MET A 263 -24.72 3.01 10.29
CA MET A 263 -24.25 1.64 10.39
C MET A 263 -22.77 1.53 9.99
N LEU A 264 -21.98 0.84 10.81
CA LEU A 264 -20.54 0.81 10.77
C LEU A 264 -19.96 -0.53 10.33
N CYS A 265 -19.01 -0.47 9.40
CA CYS A 265 -17.88 -1.39 9.36
C CYS A 265 -16.59 -0.59 9.56
N GLY A 266 -15.92 -0.74 10.69
CA GLY A 266 -14.62 -0.11 10.95
C GLY A 266 -13.47 -0.98 10.50
N LEU A 267 -12.40 -0.35 9.99
CA LEU A 267 -11.18 -1.03 9.54
C LEU A 267 -10.09 -1.15 10.62
N VAL A 268 -10.44 -0.98 11.90
CA VAL A 268 -9.48 -1.05 13.01
C VAL A 268 -9.86 -2.18 13.95
N GLY A 269 -9.07 -3.25 13.95
CA GLY A 269 -9.23 -4.41 14.83
C GLY A 269 -9.03 -5.75 14.11
N ARG A 270 -9.11 -6.85 14.86
CA ARG A 270 -9.02 -8.18 14.27
C ARG A 270 -10.27 -8.48 13.44
N TYR A 271 -10.10 -9.20 12.34
CA TYR A 271 -11.15 -9.57 11.40
C TYR A 271 -12.37 -10.24 12.08
N GLU A 272 -12.12 -11.10 13.07
CA GLU A 272 -13.19 -11.76 13.84
C GLU A 272 -14.08 -10.76 14.60
N ALA A 273 -13.49 -9.73 15.21
CA ALA A 273 -14.25 -8.70 15.93
C ALA A 273 -15.08 -7.84 14.98
N HIS A 274 -14.65 -7.67 13.73
CA HIS A 274 -15.43 -6.99 12.70
C HIS A 274 -16.59 -7.84 12.21
N LEU A 275 -16.41 -9.15 12.03
CA LEU A 275 -17.48 -10.07 11.67
C LEU A 275 -18.57 -10.12 12.74
N GLU A 276 -18.21 -10.20 14.01
CA GLU A 276 -19.17 -10.17 15.12
C GLU A 276 -19.97 -8.87 15.14
N HIS A 277 -19.34 -7.73 14.86
CA HIS A 277 -20.03 -6.44 14.75
C HIS A 277 -20.97 -6.38 13.53
N VAL A 278 -20.52 -6.89 12.39
CA VAL A 278 -21.35 -6.98 11.18
C VAL A 278 -22.54 -7.91 11.40
N GLU A 279 -22.32 -9.07 12.01
CA GLU A 279 -23.39 -10.02 12.37
C GLU A 279 -24.41 -9.40 13.35
N ALA A 280 -23.94 -8.64 14.33
CA ALA A 280 -24.80 -7.95 15.29
C ALA A 280 -25.61 -6.79 14.69
N LEU A 281 -25.02 -6.05 13.72
CA LEU A 281 -25.64 -4.86 13.14
C LEU A 281 -26.53 -5.16 11.91
N ILE A 282 -26.18 -6.16 11.10
CA ILE A 282 -26.96 -6.54 9.90
C ILE A 282 -28.18 -7.39 10.31
N GLY A 283 -28.22 -7.83 11.57
CA GLY A 283 -29.30 -8.71 12.03
C GLY A 283 -29.42 -9.92 11.11
N LEU A 284 -28.29 -10.61 10.87
CA LEU A 284 -28.37 -11.91 10.23
C LEU A 284 -29.30 -12.77 11.06
N ARG A 285 -30.56 -12.90 10.62
CA ARG A 285 -31.44 -13.88 11.17
C ARG A 285 -30.66 -15.17 11.17
N ALA A 286 -30.46 -15.74 12.35
CA ALA A 286 -29.86 -17.04 12.48
C ALA A 286 -30.62 -18.00 11.55
N VAL A 287 -30.00 -18.31 10.41
CA VAL A 287 -30.50 -19.40 9.58
C VAL A 287 -30.22 -20.64 10.40
N PRO A 288 -31.23 -21.42 10.77
CA PRO A 288 -31.03 -22.60 11.60
C PRO A 288 -30.25 -23.63 10.77
N GLY A 289 -28.97 -23.81 11.06
CA GLY A 289 -28.18 -24.86 10.45
C GLY A 289 -26.67 -24.68 10.70
N ARG A 290 -26.09 -25.65 11.37
CA ARG A 290 -24.65 -25.80 11.63
C ARG A 290 -23.75 -25.76 10.37
N ALA A 291 -24.32 -25.84 9.17
CA ALA A 291 -23.61 -25.89 7.89
C ALA A 291 -22.88 -24.57 7.54
N GLN A 292 -23.46 -23.39 7.80
CA GLN A 292 -22.85 -22.11 7.41
C GLN A 292 -21.61 -21.75 8.23
N ARG A 293 -21.51 -22.19 9.51
CA ARG A 293 -20.29 -22.01 10.30
C ARG A 293 -19.14 -22.91 9.84
N ALA A 294 -19.46 -24.06 9.25
CA ALA A 294 -18.46 -24.96 8.68
C ALA A 294 -17.88 -24.40 7.37
N ASP A 295 -18.70 -23.80 6.51
CA ASP A 295 -18.28 -23.23 5.23
C ASP A 295 -17.39 -21.98 5.43
N ALA A 296 -17.73 -21.11 6.39
CA ALA A 296 -16.86 -19.97 6.73
C ALA A 296 -15.50 -20.41 7.30
N ARG A 297 -15.45 -21.48 8.08
CA ARG A 297 -14.19 -22.07 8.58
C ARG A 297 -13.42 -22.81 7.49
N GLN A 298 -14.10 -23.42 6.52
CA GLN A 298 -13.45 -24.04 5.36
C GLN A 298 -12.87 -23.01 4.39
N ALA A 299 -13.55 -21.90 4.15
CA ALA A 299 -13.01 -20.77 3.38
C ALA A 299 -11.75 -20.18 4.05
N HIS A 300 -11.73 -20.07 5.37
CA HIS A 300 -10.56 -19.65 6.14
C HIS A 300 -9.40 -20.67 6.07
N ALA A 301 -9.70 -21.97 6.07
CA ALA A 301 -8.69 -23.02 5.96
C ALA A 301 -8.04 -23.10 4.56
N VAL A 302 -8.74 -22.67 3.51
CA VAL A 302 -8.20 -22.61 2.15
C VAL A 302 -7.21 -21.45 1.98
N HIS A 303 -7.40 -20.33 2.68
CA HIS A 303 -6.47 -19.20 2.62
C HIS A 303 -5.19 -19.38 3.45
N HIS A 304 -5.16 -20.31 4.40
CA HIS A 304 -4.00 -20.61 5.24
C HIS A 304 -3.27 -21.91 4.89
N ARG A 305 -3.56 -22.55 3.75
CA ARG A 305 -2.69 -23.65 3.27
C ARG A 305 -1.40 -23.03 2.75
N PRO A 306 -0.25 -23.36 3.37
CA PRO A 306 1.03 -22.96 2.79
C PRO A 306 1.15 -23.59 1.40
N LEU A 307 1.48 -22.79 0.41
CA LEU A 307 1.86 -23.24 -0.93
C LEU A 307 2.96 -24.29 -0.78
N ARG A 308 2.60 -25.57 -0.90
CA ARG A 308 3.59 -26.64 -1.02
C ARG A 308 4.41 -26.32 -2.27
N GLN A 309 5.67 -25.98 -2.07
CA GLN A 309 6.66 -25.91 -3.15
C GLN A 309 6.64 -27.26 -3.86
N ARG A 310 6.15 -27.29 -5.09
CA ARG A 310 6.40 -28.41 -5.98
C ARG A 310 7.89 -28.40 -6.27
N GLY A 311 8.60 -29.38 -5.77
CA GLY A 311 9.97 -29.62 -6.12
C GLY A 311 10.11 -29.86 -7.64
N PRO A 312 11.29 -29.60 -8.23
CA PRO A 312 11.50 -29.77 -9.65
C PRO A 312 11.37 -31.28 -10.02
N GLU A 313 10.35 -31.62 -10.79
CA GLU A 313 10.25 -32.92 -11.41
C GLU A 313 11.46 -33.13 -12.34
N ARG A 314 12.26 -34.10 -12.02
CA ARG A 314 13.38 -34.57 -12.86
C ARG A 314 12.81 -35.02 -14.21
N ARG A 315 13.04 -34.26 -15.27
CA ARG A 315 12.85 -34.72 -16.65
C ARG A 315 13.84 -35.88 -16.90
N ALA A 316 13.31 -37.08 -16.94
CA ALA A 316 14.04 -38.24 -17.43
C ALA A 316 14.36 -38.03 -18.92
N ALA A 317 15.65 -37.93 -19.23
CA ALA A 317 16.14 -37.90 -20.59
C ALA A 317 15.88 -39.27 -21.25
N ARG A 318 14.96 -39.32 -22.19
CA ARG A 318 14.90 -40.44 -23.16
C ARG A 318 16.04 -40.25 -24.14
N ARG A 319 17.07 -41.10 -24.00
CA ARG A 319 18.06 -41.33 -25.05
C ARG A 319 17.39 -42.19 -26.12
N HIS A 320 17.15 -41.64 -27.30
CA HIS A 320 16.95 -42.42 -28.50
C HIS A 320 18.30 -42.96 -28.97
N ARG A 321 18.44 -44.27 -28.93
CA ARG A 321 19.40 -44.99 -29.77
C ARG A 321 18.91 -44.89 -31.21
N ALA A 322 19.74 -44.44 -32.11
CA ALA A 322 19.64 -44.72 -33.53
C ALA A 322 20.84 -45.60 -33.86
N ASP A 323 20.54 -46.85 -34.14
CA ASP A 323 21.44 -47.79 -34.78
C ASP A 323 21.52 -47.48 -36.27
N GLY A 324 22.68 -47.72 -36.84
CA GLY A 324 22.71 -48.26 -38.18
C GLY A 324 23.47 -47.50 -39.26
N ARG A 325 24.67 -47.98 -39.45
CA ARG A 325 25.51 -48.01 -40.64
C ARG A 325 26.44 -46.83 -40.87
#